data_2b794684e8336737553343bc22532291
#
_entry.id   2b794684e8336737553343bc22532291
#
_cell.length_a   1.000
_cell.length_b   1.000
_cell.length_c   1.000
_cell.angle_alpha   90.00
_cell.angle_beta   90.00
_cell.angle_gamma   90.00
#
_symmetry.space_group_name_H-M   'P 1'
#
loop_
_entity.id
_entity.type
_entity.pdbx_description
1 polymer ?
#
loop_
_entity_poly.entity_id
_entity_poly.type
_entity_poly.pdbx_seq_one_letter_code
_entity_poly.pdbx_strand_id
1 'polypeptide(L)'
;MYKASQRYTQLSNNRSQFLDTAVECSELTLPYLVQHDLKQKGGKQHLLQPWQSVGAKAVVTLASKLMLAMLPPQTAFFKLQVRDDKLGQELDPAIRSELDLSFSKIERMIMDYIAASDDRVVVHQALKHLIVSGNALIFMGKDGLKHFPLQRCCQQRW
;
A
#
# COMPACT_ATOMS: atom_id res chain seq x y z
N MET A 1 -28.68 13.63 -8.95
CA MET A 1 -27.22 13.44 -8.99
C MET A 1 -26.63 14.16 -7.78
N TYR A 2 -26.12 13.42 -6.79
CA TYR A 2 -25.53 14.05 -5.59
C TYR A 2 -24.27 14.82 -5.98
N LYS A 3 -24.13 16.06 -5.48
CA LYS A 3 -22.87 16.80 -5.66
C LYS A 3 -21.73 16.04 -4.98
N ALA A 4 -20.55 16.03 -5.57
CA ALA A 4 -19.40 15.28 -5.04
C ALA A 4 -19.10 15.59 -3.56
N SER A 5 -19.32 16.86 -3.13
CA SER A 5 -19.18 17.30 -1.74
C SER A 5 -20.16 16.62 -0.79
N GLN A 6 -21.44 16.46 -1.18
CA GLN A 6 -22.45 15.79 -0.35
C GLN A 6 -22.13 14.31 -0.17
N ARG A 7 -21.70 13.63 -1.25
CA ARG A 7 -21.27 12.25 -1.19
C ARG A 7 -20.04 12.08 -0.29
N TYR A 8 -19.08 12.98 -0.40
CA TYR A 8 -17.90 12.98 0.49
C TYR A 8 -18.31 13.11 1.96
N THR A 9 -19.19 14.04 2.30
CA THR A 9 -19.66 14.23 3.67
C THR A 9 -20.37 12.99 4.22
N GLN A 10 -21.24 12.36 3.42
CA GLN A 10 -21.91 11.11 3.81
C GLN A 10 -20.90 9.99 4.08
N LEU A 11 -19.93 9.79 3.18
CA LEU A 11 -18.90 8.77 3.34
C LEU A 11 -17.98 9.06 4.54
N SER A 12 -17.69 10.34 4.78
CA SER A 12 -16.91 10.78 5.94
C SER A 12 -17.61 10.47 7.25
N ASN A 13 -18.91 10.76 7.34
CA ASN A 13 -19.70 10.47 8.54
C ASN A 13 -19.84 8.96 8.80
N ASN A 14 -20.05 8.17 7.76
CA ASN A 14 -20.21 6.71 7.87
C ASN A 14 -18.95 5.99 8.35
N ARG A 15 -17.78 6.62 8.21
CA ARG A 15 -16.51 6.03 8.64
C ARG A 15 -16.00 6.50 10.00
N SER A 16 -16.72 7.42 10.68
CA SER A 16 -16.26 8.03 11.95
C SER A 16 -15.87 6.96 12.98
N GLN A 17 -16.76 5.99 13.25
CA GLN A 17 -16.49 4.91 14.19
C GLN A 17 -15.25 4.09 13.83
N PHE A 18 -15.02 3.86 12.54
CA PHE A 18 -13.83 3.15 12.07
C PHE A 18 -12.55 3.96 12.26
N LEU A 19 -12.64 5.30 12.07
CA LEU A 19 -11.53 6.20 12.34
C LEU A 19 -11.17 6.25 13.82
N ASP A 20 -12.16 6.28 14.71
CA ASP A 20 -11.93 6.27 16.16
C ASP A 20 -11.17 5.00 16.59
N THR A 21 -11.59 3.84 16.11
CA THR A 21 -10.86 2.58 16.33
C THR A 21 -9.44 2.61 15.77
N ALA A 22 -9.26 3.18 14.57
CA ALA A 22 -7.93 3.30 13.96
C ALA A 22 -7.00 4.24 14.75
N VAL A 23 -7.56 5.30 15.34
CA VAL A 23 -6.81 6.20 16.23
C VAL A 23 -6.38 5.48 17.49
N GLU A 24 -7.29 4.76 18.17
CA GLU A 24 -6.97 3.95 19.36
C GLU A 24 -5.85 2.93 19.08
N CYS A 25 -5.95 2.20 17.95
CA CYS A 25 -4.90 1.29 17.52
C CYS A 25 -3.57 1.99 17.25
N SER A 26 -3.62 3.19 16.67
CA SER A 26 -2.44 4.01 16.41
C SER A 26 -1.78 4.48 17.72
N GLU A 27 -2.56 4.95 18.68
CA GLU A 27 -2.08 5.39 20.00
C GLU A 27 -1.34 4.30 20.76
N LEU A 28 -1.81 3.06 20.63
CA LEU A 28 -1.18 1.89 21.29
C LEU A 28 0.06 1.38 20.54
N THR A 29 0.27 1.78 19.29
CA THR A 29 1.35 1.28 18.43
C THR A 29 2.26 2.39 17.94
N LEU A 30 1.85 3.09 16.89
CA LEU A 30 2.60 4.17 16.23
C LEU A 30 1.71 5.42 16.11
N PRO A 31 1.68 6.29 17.15
CA PRO A 31 0.74 7.41 17.24
C PRO A 31 0.81 8.42 16.09
N TYR A 32 1.89 8.44 15.33
CA TYR A 32 2.05 9.35 14.19
C TYR A 32 1.33 8.89 12.92
N LEU A 33 0.87 7.63 12.84
CA LEU A 33 0.24 7.08 11.63
C LEU A 33 -1.17 7.60 11.43
N VAL A 34 -2.00 7.55 12.47
CA VAL A 34 -3.38 8.03 12.43
C VAL A 34 -3.59 8.93 13.63
N GLN A 35 -3.96 10.19 13.40
CA GLN A 35 -4.15 11.18 14.43
C GLN A 35 -5.59 11.70 14.41
N HIS A 36 -6.12 12.09 15.55
CA HIS A 36 -7.36 12.83 15.61
C HIS A 36 -7.26 14.13 14.80
N ASP A 37 -8.33 14.52 14.11
CA ASP A 37 -8.38 15.75 13.32
C ASP A 37 -8.06 16.97 14.22
N LEU A 38 -6.93 17.60 13.92
CA LEU A 38 -6.38 18.76 14.64
C LEU A 38 -7.27 20.00 14.57
N LYS A 39 -8.37 19.98 13.81
CA LYS A 39 -9.22 21.16 13.55
C LYS A 39 -10.08 21.58 14.73
N GLN A 40 -10.21 20.77 15.77
CA GLN A 40 -11.14 21.08 16.87
C GLN A 40 -10.54 21.82 18.07
N LYS A 41 -9.24 21.89 18.24
CA LYS A 41 -8.64 22.66 19.34
C LYS A 41 -7.34 23.31 18.91
N GLY A 42 -7.29 24.64 18.88
CA GLY A 42 -6.11 25.45 18.58
C GLY A 42 -4.98 25.35 19.63
N GLY A 43 -4.66 24.15 20.06
CA GLY A 43 -3.59 23.85 21.01
C GLY A 43 -2.51 22.95 20.40
N LYS A 44 -1.30 23.04 20.93
CA LYS A 44 -0.21 22.12 20.59
C LYS A 44 -0.66 20.70 20.98
N GLN A 45 -0.84 19.84 19.99
CA GLN A 45 -1.19 18.45 20.25
C GLN A 45 0.09 17.68 20.57
N HIS A 46 0.20 17.22 21.80
CA HIS A 46 1.20 16.23 22.17
C HIS A 46 0.76 14.87 21.66
N LEU A 47 1.63 14.24 20.85
CA LEU A 47 1.44 12.83 20.50
C LEU A 47 1.53 12.01 21.80
N LEU A 48 0.52 11.16 22.02
CA LEU A 48 0.55 10.20 23.11
C LEU A 48 1.76 9.27 22.91
N GLN A 49 2.60 9.17 23.94
CA GLN A 49 3.68 8.21 23.95
C GLN A 49 3.15 6.91 24.55
N PRO A 50 3.16 5.80 23.81
CA PRO A 50 2.73 4.52 24.38
C PRO A 50 3.69 4.11 25.51
N TRP A 51 3.13 3.61 26.61
CA TRP A 51 3.88 3.16 27.78
C TRP A 51 4.86 2.01 27.48
N GLN A 52 4.60 1.26 26.40
CA GLN A 52 5.40 0.13 25.97
C GLN A 52 5.71 0.19 24.48
N SER A 53 6.93 -0.18 24.11
CA SER A 53 7.37 -0.21 22.70
C SER A 53 7.02 -1.51 21.98
N VAL A 54 6.36 -2.47 22.62
CA VAL A 54 6.06 -3.80 22.06
C VAL A 54 5.20 -3.67 20.80
N GLY A 55 4.12 -2.89 20.88
CA GLY A 55 3.22 -2.66 19.75
C GLY A 55 3.94 -2.01 18.56
N ALA A 56 4.75 -0.99 18.82
CA ALA A 56 5.54 -0.32 17.79
C ALA A 56 6.52 -1.28 17.09
N LYS A 57 7.27 -2.06 17.88
CA LYS A 57 8.20 -3.07 17.35
C LYS A 57 7.47 -4.14 16.54
N ALA A 58 6.32 -4.61 17.02
CA ALA A 58 5.52 -5.62 16.32
C ALA A 58 5.05 -5.12 14.95
N VAL A 59 4.51 -3.89 14.85
CA VAL A 59 4.07 -3.29 13.59
C VAL A 59 5.24 -3.14 12.61
N VAL A 60 6.37 -2.60 13.07
CA VAL A 60 7.55 -2.40 12.21
C VAL A 60 8.10 -3.74 11.72
N THR A 61 8.21 -4.72 12.62
CA THR A 61 8.72 -6.05 12.26
C THR A 61 7.79 -6.77 11.29
N LEU A 62 6.47 -6.69 11.52
CA LEU A 62 5.48 -7.30 10.63
C LEU A 62 5.48 -6.62 9.26
N ALA A 63 5.49 -5.29 9.20
CA ALA A 63 5.57 -4.55 7.95
C ALA A 63 6.82 -4.90 7.14
N SER A 64 7.97 -5.03 7.80
CA SER A 64 9.23 -5.40 7.16
C SER A 64 9.20 -6.84 6.63
N LYS A 65 8.64 -7.79 7.38
CA LYS A 65 8.47 -9.18 6.92
C LYS A 65 7.51 -9.28 5.74
N LEU A 66 6.38 -8.57 5.79
CA LEU A 66 5.44 -8.51 4.67
C LEU A 66 6.08 -7.89 3.43
N MET A 67 6.86 -6.83 3.61
CA MET A 67 7.58 -6.19 2.51
C MET A 67 8.54 -7.14 1.83
N LEU A 68 9.33 -7.91 2.59
CA LEU A 68 10.26 -8.91 2.05
C LEU A 68 9.53 -10.07 1.36
N ALA A 69 8.36 -10.46 1.86
CA ALA A 69 7.56 -11.52 1.26
C ALA A 69 6.87 -11.09 -0.04
N MET A 70 6.39 -9.84 -0.11
CA MET A 70 5.67 -9.32 -1.28
C MET A 70 6.61 -8.81 -2.38
N LEU A 71 7.69 -8.13 -1.99
CA LEU A 71 8.63 -7.50 -2.90
C LEU A 71 10.07 -7.91 -2.56
N PRO A 72 10.47 -9.16 -2.77
CA PRO A 72 11.83 -9.61 -2.49
C PRO A 72 12.84 -8.80 -3.33
N PRO A 73 13.98 -8.38 -2.74
CA PRO A 73 14.92 -7.50 -3.43
C PRO A 73 15.74 -8.19 -4.53
N GLN A 74 15.94 -9.49 -4.44
CA GLN A 74 16.89 -10.22 -5.28
C GLN A 74 16.24 -11.22 -6.24
N THR A 75 14.95 -11.52 -6.07
CA THR A 75 14.23 -12.48 -6.90
C THR A 75 13.02 -11.83 -7.54
N ALA A 76 12.77 -12.15 -8.80
CA ALA A 76 11.54 -11.71 -9.46
C ALA A 76 10.33 -12.34 -8.74
N PHE A 77 9.37 -11.50 -8.35
CA PHE A 77 8.12 -11.92 -7.69
C PHE A 77 6.98 -12.12 -8.68
N PHE A 78 7.25 -11.95 -9.96
CA PHE A 78 6.31 -12.17 -11.07
C PHE A 78 7.03 -12.83 -12.24
N LYS A 79 6.27 -13.48 -13.11
CA LYS A 79 6.77 -14.10 -14.34
C LYS A 79 5.86 -13.72 -15.50
N LEU A 80 6.46 -13.31 -16.61
CA LEU A 80 5.74 -13.05 -17.86
C LEU A 80 5.65 -14.35 -18.66
N GLN A 81 4.44 -14.66 -19.13
CA GLN A 81 4.19 -15.83 -19.96
C GLN A 81 3.16 -15.51 -21.05
N VAL A 82 3.33 -16.09 -22.21
CA VAL A 82 2.31 -16.05 -23.26
C VAL A 82 1.23 -17.08 -22.91
N ARG A 83 -0.04 -16.69 -23.04
CA ARG A 83 -1.16 -17.62 -22.91
C ARG A 83 -1.36 -18.35 -24.22
N ASP A 84 -1.23 -19.66 -24.18
CA ASP A 84 -1.38 -20.55 -25.33
C ASP A 84 -2.80 -20.45 -25.97
N ASP A 85 -3.83 -20.12 -25.17
CA ASP A 85 -5.23 -20.05 -25.62
C ASP A 85 -5.49 -19.00 -26.73
N LYS A 86 -4.63 -17.96 -26.83
CA LYS A 86 -4.83 -16.87 -27.81
C LYS A 86 -4.05 -17.05 -29.11
N LEU A 87 -3.10 -17.94 -29.15
CA LEU A 87 -2.22 -18.13 -30.31
C LEU A 87 -2.68 -19.25 -31.23
N GLY A 88 -3.65 -20.10 -30.86
CA GLY A 88 -4.36 -21.04 -31.73
C GLY A 88 -3.50 -22.04 -32.54
N GLN A 89 -2.19 -21.98 -32.38
CA GLN A 89 -1.21 -22.86 -33.01
C GLN A 89 -0.09 -23.15 -32.00
N GLU A 90 0.38 -24.37 -31.99
CA GLU A 90 1.61 -24.72 -31.27
C GLU A 90 2.75 -23.87 -31.84
N LEU A 91 3.24 -22.94 -31.05
CA LEU A 91 4.43 -22.16 -31.38
C LEU A 91 5.62 -23.12 -31.54
N ASP A 92 6.38 -22.93 -32.60
CA ASP A 92 7.65 -23.60 -32.82
C ASP A 92 8.51 -23.48 -31.54
N PRO A 93 9.07 -24.58 -31.01
CA PRO A 93 9.91 -24.57 -29.82
C PRO A 93 11.05 -23.55 -29.85
N ALA A 94 11.58 -23.24 -31.02
CA ALA A 94 12.60 -22.22 -31.22
C ALA A 94 12.08 -20.82 -30.92
N ILE A 95 10.90 -20.47 -31.43
CA ILE A 95 10.24 -19.18 -31.21
C ILE A 95 9.85 -19.02 -29.73
N ARG A 96 9.37 -20.09 -29.11
CA ARG A 96 9.03 -20.10 -27.67
C ARG A 96 10.25 -19.80 -26.80
N SER A 97 11.40 -20.41 -27.10
CA SER A 97 12.66 -20.16 -26.38
C SER A 97 13.12 -18.70 -26.52
N GLU A 98 13.00 -18.11 -27.69
CA GLU A 98 13.38 -16.72 -27.93
C GLU A 98 12.44 -15.74 -27.21
N LEU A 99 11.14 -16.03 -27.16
CA LEU A 99 10.16 -15.26 -26.38
C LEU A 99 10.46 -15.32 -24.87
N ASP A 100 10.75 -16.50 -24.34
CA ASP A 100 11.07 -16.68 -22.92
C ASP A 100 12.34 -15.91 -22.54
N LEU A 101 13.36 -15.88 -23.39
CA LEU A 101 14.55 -15.05 -23.21
C LEU A 101 14.22 -13.55 -23.21
N SER A 102 13.34 -13.12 -24.11
CA SER A 102 12.91 -11.72 -24.20
C SER A 102 12.12 -11.32 -22.96
N PHE A 103 11.21 -12.16 -22.49
CA PHE A 103 10.47 -11.92 -21.25
C PHE A 103 11.38 -11.86 -20.03
N SER A 104 12.35 -12.74 -19.92
CA SER A 104 13.33 -12.71 -18.82
C SER A 104 14.14 -11.42 -18.80
N LYS A 105 14.46 -10.84 -19.96
CA LYS A 105 15.09 -9.51 -20.04
C LYS A 105 14.17 -8.40 -19.54
N ILE A 106 12.89 -8.44 -19.95
CA ILE A 106 11.89 -7.47 -19.52
C ILE A 106 11.63 -7.57 -18.01
N GLU A 107 11.51 -8.78 -17.47
CA GLU A 107 11.37 -9.02 -16.02
C GLU A 107 12.52 -8.38 -15.24
N ARG A 108 13.76 -8.58 -15.71
CA ARG A 108 14.94 -7.98 -15.09
C ARG A 108 14.91 -6.46 -15.15
N MET A 109 14.56 -5.87 -16.30
CA MET A 109 14.46 -4.42 -16.44
C MET A 109 13.40 -3.82 -15.50
N ILE A 110 12.26 -4.49 -15.33
CA ILE A 110 11.21 -4.07 -14.39
C ILE A 110 11.72 -4.15 -12.95
N MET A 111 12.44 -5.23 -12.59
CA MET A 111 13.02 -5.37 -11.25
C MET A 111 14.05 -4.28 -10.97
N ASP A 112 14.90 -3.94 -11.93
CA ASP A 112 15.88 -2.85 -11.81
C ASP A 112 15.17 -1.50 -11.65
N TYR A 113 14.09 -1.26 -12.38
CA TYR A 113 13.27 -0.05 -12.24
C TYR A 113 12.65 0.06 -10.85
N ILE A 114 12.04 -1.02 -10.33
CA ILE A 114 11.45 -1.06 -8.99
C ILE A 114 12.54 -0.88 -7.91
N ALA A 115 13.74 -1.39 -8.14
CA ALA A 115 14.85 -1.22 -7.20
C ALA A 115 15.38 0.21 -7.17
N ALA A 116 15.34 0.93 -8.31
CA ALA A 116 15.77 2.31 -8.43
C ALA A 116 14.70 3.32 -7.97
N SER A 117 13.42 2.92 -7.93
CA SER A 117 12.29 3.78 -7.53
C SER A 117 12.11 3.81 -6.01
N ASP A 118 11.46 4.87 -5.51
CA ASP A 118 11.04 4.99 -4.10
C ASP A 118 9.79 4.16 -3.77
N ASP A 119 9.26 3.38 -4.72
CA ASP A 119 8.01 2.63 -4.58
C ASP A 119 8.02 1.66 -3.39
N ARG A 120 9.19 1.07 -3.10
CA ARG A 120 9.38 0.20 -1.94
C ARG A 120 9.15 0.91 -0.61
N VAL A 121 9.61 2.16 -0.50
CA VAL A 121 9.41 2.96 0.70
C VAL A 121 7.94 3.29 0.87
N VAL A 122 7.26 3.66 -0.23
CA VAL A 122 5.82 3.96 -0.24
C VAL A 122 5.00 2.73 0.16
N VAL A 123 5.31 1.56 -0.40
CA VAL A 123 4.64 0.29 -0.03
C VAL A 123 4.88 -0.06 1.43
N HIS A 124 6.10 0.10 1.95
CA HIS A 124 6.39 -0.16 3.37
C HIS A 124 5.60 0.77 4.31
N GLN A 125 5.44 2.05 3.95
CA GLN A 125 4.58 2.98 4.69
C GLN A 125 3.12 2.55 4.62
N ALA A 126 2.63 2.18 3.43
CA ALA A 126 1.26 1.69 3.25
C ALA A 126 0.99 0.42 4.06
N LEU A 127 1.95 -0.50 4.16
CA LEU A 127 1.83 -1.71 4.99
C LEU A 127 1.71 -1.37 6.48
N LYS A 128 2.45 -0.38 7.00
CA LYS A 128 2.28 0.07 8.39
C LYS A 128 0.88 0.62 8.62
N HIS A 129 0.37 1.45 7.71
CA HIS A 129 -1.01 1.95 7.79
C HIS A 129 -2.02 0.80 7.69
N LEU A 130 -1.82 -0.15 6.79
CA LEU A 130 -2.69 -1.31 6.65
C LEU A 130 -2.78 -2.15 7.93
N ILE A 131 -1.64 -2.40 8.59
CA ILE A 131 -1.58 -3.17 9.84
C ILE A 131 -2.31 -2.45 10.98
N VAL A 132 -2.14 -1.12 11.10
CA VAL A 132 -2.69 -0.35 12.22
C VAL A 132 -4.14 0.06 11.98
N SER A 133 -4.48 0.53 10.78
CA SER A 133 -5.80 1.06 10.46
C SER A 133 -6.67 0.12 9.62
N GLY A 134 -6.16 -1.05 9.22
CA GLY A 134 -6.91 -2.02 8.42
C GLY A 134 -7.13 -1.62 6.96
N ASN A 135 -6.82 -0.38 6.57
CA ASN A 135 -6.98 0.13 5.21
C ASN A 135 -5.84 1.07 4.83
N ALA A 136 -5.37 0.95 3.58
CA ALA A 136 -4.41 1.86 2.99
C ALA A 136 -4.76 2.07 1.52
N LEU A 137 -4.66 3.30 1.02
CA LEU A 137 -4.85 3.63 -0.39
C LEU A 137 -3.50 3.92 -1.02
N ILE A 138 -3.19 3.17 -2.07
CA ILE A 138 -2.02 3.41 -2.92
C ILE A 138 -2.52 3.86 -4.28
N PHE A 139 -2.01 4.97 -4.77
CA PHE A 139 -2.28 5.49 -6.10
C PHE A 139 -1.04 5.37 -6.96
N MET A 140 -1.19 4.77 -8.13
CA MET A 140 -0.13 4.69 -9.13
C MET A 140 -0.23 5.91 -10.06
N GLY A 141 0.71 6.83 -9.91
CA GLY A 141 0.84 8.01 -10.77
C GLY A 141 1.91 7.82 -11.84
N LYS A 142 2.09 8.85 -12.68
CA LYS A 142 3.18 8.88 -13.67
C LYS A 142 4.57 8.93 -13.01
N ASP A 143 4.64 9.54 -11.84
CA ASP A 143 5.89 9.77 -11.08
C ASP A 143 6.16 8.66 -10.04
N GLY A 144 5.44 7.54 -10.08
CA GLY A 144 5.54 6.42 -9.13
C GLY A 144 4.35 6.28 -8.20
N LEU A 145 4.50 5.45 -7.17
CA LEU A 145 3.46 5.16 -6.20
C LEU A 145 3.33 6.30 -5.18
N LYS A 146 2.09 6.61 -4.79
CA LYS A 146 1.78 7.57 -3.71
C LYS A 146 0.84 6.91 -2.72
N HIS A 147 1.20 6.95 -1.44
CA HIS A 147 0.36 6.47 -0.35
C HIS A 147 -0.52 7.59 0.18
N PHE A 148 -1.81 7.29 0.38
CA PHE A 148 -2.77 8.17 1.02
C PHE A 148 -3.23 7.55 2.34
N PRO A 149 -2.98 8.21 3.49
CA PRO A 149 -3.45 7.73 4.77
C PRO A 149 -4.97 7.72 4.86
N LEU A 150 -5.52 6.85 5.69
CA LEU A 150 -6.97 6.68 5.86
C LEU A 150 -7.72 7.99 6.12
N GLN A 151 -7.12 8.94 6.83
CA GLN A 151 -7.72 10.24 7.11
C GLN A 151 -8.04 11.06 5.85
N ARG A 152 -7.28 10.86 4.77
CA ARG A 152 -7.42 11.63 3.52
C ARG A 152 -8.24 10.91 2.44
N CYS A 153 -8.63 9.66 2.67
CA CYS A 153 -9.43 8.90 1.70
C CYS A 153 -10.78 8.50 2.27
N CYS A 154 -11.85 8.65 1.48
CA CYS A 154 -13.18 8.17 1.81
C CYS A 154 -13.55 7.07 0.82
N GLN A 155 -13.68 5.84 1.31
CA GLN A 155 -14.08 4.70 0.51
C GLN A 155 -15.49 4.25 0.88
N GLN A 156 -16.29 3.91 -0.12
CA GLN A 156 -17.58 3.27 0.11
C GLN A 156 -17.33 1.82 0.56
N ARG A 157 -17.93 1.43 1.69
CA ARG A 157 -17.91 0.04 2.15
C ARG A 157 -18.86 -0.77 1.24
N TRP A 158 -18.39 -1.86 0.68
CA TRP A 158 -19.20 -2.82 -0.07
C TRP A 158 -19.99 -3.72 0.90
#